data_785425b1f6f912a5f7f0bdcb6b9500ea
#
_entry.id   785425b1f6f912a5f7f0bdcb6b9500ea
#
_cell.length_a   1.000
_cell.length_b   1.000
_cell.length_c   1.000
_cell.angle_alpha   90.00
_cell.angle_beta   90.00
_cell.angle_gamma   90.00
#
_symmetry.space_group_name_H-M   'P 1'
#
loop_
_entity.id
_entity.type
_entity.pdbx_description
1 polymer ?
#
loop_
_entity_poly.entity_id
_entity_poly.type
_entity_poly.pdbx_seq_one_letter_code
_entity_poly.pdbx_strand_id
1 'polypeptide(L)'
;PILDVSGNVIAFGGRVLDDSLPKYLNSPETPAYSKGSHLYGLNLAKRSQSERVLIVEGYMDCIALHKAGISWAVASLGTALTQAQARLLKKYFTEAIIGYDADGAGQKATLRGLDILAQAGFRVRVLSLSEADAGVKDPDEFLRRHSAEDLLKAVDASKSLIEYKIQKIS
;
A
#
# COMPACT_ATOMS: atom_id res chain seq x y z
N PRO A 1 -0.37 -17.32 -1.76
CA PRO A 1 -0.43 -17.36 -0.31
C PRO A 1 -0.34 -15.96 0.31
N ILE A 2 -1.04 -15.75 1.40
CA ILE A 2 -0.90 -14.59 2.27
C ILE A 2 -0.08 -15.06 3.48
N LEU A 3 0.99 -14.34 3.78
CA LEU A 3 1.95 -14.71 4.81
C LEU A 3 1.83 -13.75 6.01
N ASP A 4 2.02 -14.29 7.21
CA ASP A 4 2.22 -13.47 8.40
C ASP A 4 3.60 -12.79 8.38
N VAL A 5 3.87 -11.95 9.37
CA VAL A 5 5.16 -11.25 9.49
C VAL A 5 6.34 -12.21 9.65
N SER A 6 6.14 -13.41 10.14
CA SER A 6 7.17 -14.46 10.32
C SER A 6 7.41 -15.29 9.06
N GLY A 7 6.51 -15.22 8.09
CA GLY A 7 6.58 -15.96 6.82
C GLY A 7 5.74 -17.24 6.82
N ASN A 8 4.89 -17.47 7.82
CA ASN A 8 3.95 -18.58 7.82
C ASN A 8 2.76 -18.29 6.90
N VAL A 9 2.29 -19.29 6.15
CA VAL A 9 1.08 -19.17 5.34
C VAL A 9 -0.14 -19.14 6.27
N ILE A 10 -0.93 -18.05 6.19
CA ILE A 10 -2.12 -17.85 7.04
C ILE A 10 -3.42 -17.77 6.23
N ALA A 11 -3.33 -17.51 4.93
CA ALA A 11 -4.48 -17.41 4.03
C ALA A 11 -4.05 -17.51 2.58
N PHE A 12 -5.03 -17.45 1.68
CA PHE A 12 -4.82 -17.36 0.24
C PHE A 12 -5.65 -16.22 -0.34
N GLY A 13 -5.10 -15.54 -1.34
CA GLY A 13 -5.80 -14.63 -2.21
C GLY A 13 -5.75 -15.14 -3.64
N GLY A 14 -6.82 -14.95 -4.39
CA GLY A 14 -6.91 -15.29 -5.80
C GLY A 14 -7.50 -14.15 -6.61
N ARG A 15 -7.09 -14.06 -7.88
CA ARG A 15 -7.70 -13.17 -8.87
C ARG A 15 -8.12 -14.01 -10.06
N VAL A 16 -9.33 -13.77 -10.56
CA VAL A 16 -9.78 -14.36 -11.83
C VAL A 16 -8.96 -13.82 -13.00
N LEU A 17 -8.76 -14.65 -14.02
CA LEU A 17 -8.03 -14.27 -15.24
C LEU A 17 -8.96 -13.85 -16.37
N ASP A 18 -10.26 -13.98 -16.17
CA ASP A 18 -11.34 -13.58 -17.07
C ASP A 18 -12.17 -12.43 -16.49
N ASP A 19 -13.31 -12.12 -17.11
CA ASP A 19 -14.23 -11.06 -16.67
C ASP A 19 -15.23 -11.50 -15.61
N SER A 20 -15.07 -12.69 -15.02
CA SER A 20 -15.98 -13.18 -13.98
C SER A 20 -15.87 -12.38 -12.70
N LEU A 21 -16.95 -12.40 -11.92
CA LEU A 21 -17.02 -11.71 -10.62
C LEU A 21 -17.18 -12.71 -9.47
N PRO A 22 -16.60 -12.45 -8.30
CA PRO A 22 -15.77 -11.28 -7.95
C PRO A 22 -14.36 -11.38 -8.53
N LYS A 23 -13.78 -10.25 -8.95
CA LYS A 23 -12.41 -10.22 -9.52
C LYS A 23 -11.35 -10.77 -8.56
N TYR A 24 -11.55 -10.55 -7.26
CA TYR A 24 -10.65 -11.02 -6.21
C TYR A 24 -11.43 -11.82 -5.18
N LEU A 25 -10.84 -12.92 -4.75
CA LEU A 25 -11.33 -13.74 -3.67
C LEU A 25 -10.22 -13.95 -2.65
N ASN A 26 -10.47 -13.62 -1.41
CA ASN A 26 -9.57 -13.89 -0.30
C ASN A 26 -10.19 -14.95 0.62
N SER A 27 -9.35 -15.73 1.29
CA SER A 27 -9.80 -16.61 2.38
C SER A 27 -10.67 -15.83 3.37
N PRO A 28 -11.68 -16.47 3.96
CA PRO A 28 -12.43 -15.88 5.07
C PRO A 28 -11.50 -15.62 6.26
N GLU A 29 -11.93 -14.78 7.19
CA GLU A 29 -11.21 -14.58 8.45
C GLU A 29 -11.21 -15.87 9.29
N THR A 30 -10.08 -16.12 9.93
CA THR A 30 -9.87 -17.28 10.81
C THR A 30 -9.13 -16.84 12.07
N PRO A 31 -8.98 -17.66 13.10
CA PRO A 31 -8.13 -17.32 14.25
C PRO A 31 -6.68 -16.97 13.88
N ALA A 32 -6.17 -17.49 12.76
CA ALA A 32 -4.81 -17.20 12.25
C ALA A 32 -4.76 -16.02 11.28
N TYR A 33 -5.89 -15.61 10.69
CA TYR A 33 -5.94 -14.60 9.66
C TYR A 33 -7.06 -13.59 9.88
N SER A 34 -6.69 -12.34 10.08
CA SER A 34 -7.60 -11.19 10.04
C SER A 34 -7.04 -10.13 9.11
N LYS A 35 -7.85 -9.69 8.14
CA LYS A 35 -7.47 -8.64 7.18
C LYS A 35 -7.07 -7.34 7.87
N GLY A 36 -7.73 -7.02 8.99
CA GLY A 36 -7.44 -5.82 9.77
C GLY A 36 -6.16 -5.87 10.61
N SER A 37 -5.50 -7.03 10.70
CA SER A 37 -4.28 -7.20 11.52
C SER A 37 -3.05 -7.61 10.71
N HIS A 38 -3.23 -7.97 9.45
CA HIS A 38 -2.15 -8.41 8.57
C HIS A 38 -1.97 -7.48 7.38
N LEU A 39 -0.78 -7.48 6.81
CA LEU A 39 -0.42 -6.73 5.61
C LEU A 39 0.33 -7.66 4.65
N TYR A 40 -0.12 -7.67 3.39
CA TYR A 40 0.55 -8.45 2.35
C TYR A 40 1.96 -7.89 2.09
N GLY A 41 2.94 -8.78 1.95
CA GLY A 41 4.32 -8.40 1.65
C GLY A 41 5.16 -7.95 2.86
N LEU A 42 4.57 -7.79 4.06
CA LEU A 42 5.29 -7.29 5.23
C LEU A 42 6.44 -8.22 5.67
N ASN A 43 6.29 -9.53 5.51
CA ASN A 43 7.35 -10.51 5.78
C ASN A 43 8.63 -10.27 4.95
N LEU A 44 8.48 -9.70 3.76
CA LEU A 44 9.60 -9.29 2.90
C LEU A 44 10.01 -7.83 3.19
N ALA A 45 9.04 -6.92 3.28
CA ALA A 45 9.28 -5.50 3.45
C ALA A 45 10.13 -5.19 4.70
N LYS A 46 9.90 -5.88 5.82
CA LYS A 46 10.71 -5.73 7.04
C LYS A 46 12.19 -6.08 6.88
N ARG A 47 12.55 -6.79 5.80
CA ARG A 47 13.95 -7.18 5.50
C ARG A 47 14.64 -6.22 4.54
N SER A 48 13.94 -5.24 4.00
CA SER A 48 14.43 -4.33 2.98
C SER A 48 15.47 -3.32 3.47
N GLN A 49 15.71 -3.21 4.78
CA GLN A 49 16.55 -2.19 5.41
C GLN A 49 16.10 -0.74 5.13
N SER A 50 14.92 -0.54 4.55
CA SER A 50 14.33 0.78 4.35
C SER A 50 13.72 1.29 5.65
N GLU A 51 13.89 2.58 5.94
CA GLU A 51 13.17 3.24 7.03
C GLU A 51 11.74 3.63 6.62
N ARG A 52 11.44 3.61 5.33
CA ARG A 52 10.14 3.98 4.75
C ARG A 52 9.39 2.75 4.24
N VAL A 53 8.05 2.79 4.33
CA VAL A 53 7.14 1.79 3.77
C VAL A 53 6.17 2.44 2.79
N LEU A 54 5.98 1.83 1.62
CA LEU A 54 4.95 2.20 0.65
C LEU A 54 3.74 1.30 0.86
N ILE A 55 2.59 1.91 1.19
CA ILE A 55 1.34 1.21 1.48
C ILE A 55 0.42 1.38 0.27
N VAL A 56 0.04 0.28 -0.36
CA VAL A 56 -0.86 0.22 -1.50
C VAL A 56 -2.14 -0.55 -1.17
N GLU A 57 -3.16 -0.49 -2.03
CA GLU A 57 -4.45 -1.14 -1.76
C GLU A 57 -4.40 -2.64 -2.04
N GLY A 58 -3.91 -3.02 -3.23
CA GLY A 58 -3.97 -4.36 -3.77
C GLY A 58 -2.66 -5.14 -3.70
N TYR A 59 -2.76 -6.45 -3.56
CA TYR A 59 -1.56 -7.29 -3.60
C TYR A 59 -0.94 -7.36 -4.99
N MET A 60 -1.67 -7.08 -6.07
CA MET A 60 -1.07 -6.99 -7.42
C MET A 60 -0.10 -5.81 -7.51
N ASP A 61 -0.47 -4.66 -6.96
CA ASP A 61 0.41 -3.48 -6.87
C ASP A 61 1.65 -3.79 -6.04
N CYS A 62 1.45 -4.43 -4.89
CA CYS A 62 2.55 -4.84 -4.03
C CYS A 62 3.50 -5.81 -4.75
N ILE A 63 2.97 -6.80 -5.49
CA ILE A 63 3.77 -7.74 -6.28
C ILE A 63 4.54 -7.01 -7.38
N ALA A 64 3.89 -6.09 -8.12
CA ALA A 64 4.53 -5.30 -9.16
C ALA A 64 5.69 -4.46 -8.61
N LEU A 65 5.48 -3.82 -7.46
CA LEU A 65 6.50 -3.04 -6.76
C LEU A 65 7.69 -3.91 -6.33
N HIS A 66 7.44 -5.05 -5.70
CA HIS A 66 8.51 -5.99 -5.30
C HIS A 66 9.29 -6.51 -6.51
N LYS A 67 8.59 -6.84 -7.59
CA LYS A 67 9.20 -7.27 -8.86
C LYS A 67 10.08 -6.18 -9.48
N ALA A 68 9.72 -4.91 -9.29
CA ALA A 68 10.51 -3.75 -9.71
C ALA A 68 11.65 -3.38 -8.74
N GLY A 69 11.90 -4.18 -7.69
CA GLY A 69 12.94 -3.95 -6.70
C GLY A 69 12.54 -3.06 -5.51
N ILE A 70 11.28 -2.61 -5.46
CA ILE A 70 10.75 -1.79 -4.35
C ILE A 70 10.20 -2.73 -3.27
N SER A 71 11.09 -3.46 -2.61
CA SER A 71 10.75 -4.55 -1.67
C SER A 71 10.17 -4.06 -0.33
N TRP A 72 10.16 -2.76 -0.06
CA TRP A 72 9.58 -2.13 1.12
C TRP A 72 8.10 -1.72 0.94
N ALA A 73 7.42 -2.27 -0.06
CA ALA A 73 5.99 -2.10 -0.29
C ALA A 73 5.17 -3.15 0.46
N VAL A 74 3.96 -2.76 0.91
CA VAL A 74 2.96 -3.63 1.55
C VAL A 74 1.57 -3.30 1.04
N ALA A 75 0.62 -4.26 1.12
CA ALA A 75 -0.76 -4.00 0.75
C ALA A 75 -1.74 -4.28 1.91
N SER A 76 -2.84 -3.50 1.95
CA SER A 76 -3.89 -3.59 2.96
C SER A 76 -4.97 -4.64 2.68
N LEU A 77 -4.87 -5.38 1.58
CA LEU A 77 -5.74 -6.52 1.22
C LEU A 77 -7.23 -6.16 1.03
N GLY A 78 -7.50 -5.00 0.41
CA GLY A 78 -8.86 -4.58 0.11
C GLY A 78 -9.65 -4.13 1.34
N THR A 79 -8.99 -3.70 2.39
CA THR A 79 -9.57 -3.06 3.56
C THR A 79 -8.91 -1.71 3.80
N ALA A 80 -9.65 -0.76 4.38
CA ALA A 80 -9.03 0.48 4.85
C ALA A 80 -7.97 0.16 5.91
N LEU A 81 -6.88 0.93 5.90
CA LEU A 81 -5.80 0.78 6.88
C LEU A 81 -6.36 0.89 8.31
N THR A 82 -5.93 0.01 9.19
CA THR A 82 -6.34 -0.04 10.58
C THR A 82 -5.27 0.46 11.53
N GLN A 83 -5.66 0.82 12.74
CA GLN A 83 -4.70 1.15 13.81
C GLN A 83 -3.80 -0.04 14.18
N ALA A 84 -4.31 -1.28 14.10
CA ALA A 84 -3.52 -2.48 14.36
C ALA A 84 -2.41 -2.66 13.32
N GLN A 85 -2.73 -2.48 12.04
CA GLN A 85 -1.76 -2.49 10.95
C GLN A 85 -0.73 -1.36 11.08
N ALA A 86 -1.15 -0.14 11.42
CA ALA A 86 -0.23 0.97 11.65
C ALA A 86 0.75 0.69 12.81
N ARG A 87 0.25 0.18 13.93
CA ARG A 87 1.11 -0.25 15.07
C ARG A 87 2.07 -1.36 14.68
N LEU A 88 1.65 -2.29 13.83
CA LEU A 88 2.51 -3.37 13.34
C LEU A 88 3.63 -2.83 12.45
N LEU A 89 3.31 -1.94 11.50
CA LEU A 89 4.29 -1.28 10.63
C LEU A 89 5.30 -0.44 11.44
N LYS A 90 4.84 0.23 12.49
CA LYS A 90 5.69 1.11 13.33
C LYS A 90 6.86 0.38 14.00
N LYS A 91 6.78 -0.94 14.14
CA LYS A 91 7.88 -1.76 14.66
C LYS A 91 9.09 -1.83 13.70
N TYR A 92 8.89 -1.52 12.43
CA TYR A 92 9.89 -1.73 11.37
C TYR A 92 10.24 -0.46 10.60
N PHE A 93 9.33 0.54 10.57
CA PHE A 93 9.44 1.72 9.72
C PHE A 93 9.19 3.00 10.51
N THR A 94 9.79 4.10 10.05
CA THR A 94 9.62 5.44 10.63
C THR A 94 8.82 6.37 9.73
N GLU A 95 8.83 6.13 8.43
CA GLU A 95 8.10 6.89 7.42
C GLU A 95 7.12 5.98 6.67
N ALA A 96 5.91 6.48 6.45
CA ALA A 96 4.87 5.79 5.70
C ALA A 96 4.40 6.64 4.52
N ILE A 97 4.38 6.04 3.33
CA ILE A 97 3.92 6.67 2.09
C ILE A 97 2.66 5.93 1.66
N ILE A 98 1.54 6.63 1.52
CA ILE A 98 0.30 6.04 1.00
C ILE A 98 0.29 6.25 -0.51
N GLY A 99 0.18 5.13 -1.26
CA GLY A 99 0.03 5.10 -2.71
C GLY A 99 -1.27 4.38 -3.09
N TYR A 100 -2.42 4.93 -2.67
CA TYR A 100 -3.74 4.39 -2.99
C TYR A 100 -4.22 4.90 -4.35
N ASP A 101 -5.20 4.22 -4.92
CA ASP A 101 -5.79 4.54 -6.21
C ASP A 101 -6.30 5.99 -6.25
N ALA A 102 -6.18 6.62 -7.42
CA ALA A 102 -6.55 8.02 -7.61
C ALA A 102 -8.07 8.27 -7.64
N ASP A 103 -8.89 7.23 -7.55
CA ASP A 103 -10.35 7.35 -7.56
C ASP A 103 -10.94 7.95 -6.26
N GLY A 104 -12.24 8.28 -6.27
CA GLY A 104 -12.89 8.92 -5.12
C GLY A 104 -12.94 8.04 -3.86
N ALA A 105 -12.95 6.71 -3.99
CA ALA A 105 -12.91 5.77 -2.87
C ALA A 105 -11.49 5.73 -2.27
N GLY A 106 -10.47 5.63 -3.11
CA GLY A 106 -9.07 5.67 -2.71
C GLY A 106 -8.70 6.99 -2.04
N GLN A 107 -9.24 8.13 -2.49
CA GLN A 107 -8.99 9.43 -1.84
C GLN A 107 -9.53 9.49 -0.41
N LYS A 108 -10.74 8.97 -0.15
CA LYS A 108 -11.29 8.89 1.21
C LYS A 108 -10.50 7.93 2.09
N ALA A 109 -10.08 6.78 1.53
CA ALA A 109 -9.23 5.82 2.21
C ALA A 109 -7.86 6.44 2.54
N THR A 110 -7.28 7.20 1.61
CA THR A 110 -6.04 7.96 1.83
C THR A 110 -6.15 8.89 3.03
N LEU A 111 -7.13 9.80 3.07
CA LEU A 111 -7.28 10.75 4.17
C LEU A 111 -7.41 10.03 5.53
N ARG A 112 -8.22 8.98 5.60
CA ARG A 112 -8.36 8.18 6.82
C ARG A 112 -7.07 7.48 7.21
N GLY A 113 -6.36 6.90 6.24
CA GLY A 113 -5.08 6.24 6.45
C GLY A 113 -4.01 7.20 6.97
N LEU A 114 -3.97 8.43 6.43
CA LEU A 114 -3.05 9.49 6.88
C LEU A 114 -3.22 9.80 8.36
N ASP A 115 -4.46 9.96 8.83
CA ASP A 115 -4.74 10.26 10.24
C ASP A 115 -4.33 9.09 11.15
N ILE A 116 -4.61 7.85 10.75
CA ILE A 116 -4.21 6.65 11.49
C ILE A 116 -2.69 6.54 11.62
N LEU A 117 -1.95 6.76 10.52
CA LEU A 117 -0.49 6.70 10.52
C LEU A 117 0.15 7.84 11.32
N ALA A 118 -0.40 9.05 11.19
CA ALA A 118 0.08 10.20 11.98
C ALA A 118 -0.11 9.97 13.48
N GLN A 119 -1.27 9.45 13.90
CA GLN A 119 -1.53 9.07 15.30
C GLN A 119 -0.60 7.95 15.79
N ALA A 120 -0.17 7.05 14.90
CA ALA A 120 0.83 6.03 15.23
C ALA A 120 2.28 6.56 15.24
N GLY A 121 2.49 7.86 14.98
CA GLY A 121 3.79 8.53 15.06
C GLY A 121 4.67 8.35 13.82
N PHE A 122 4.08 8.11 12.64
CA PHE A 122 4.82 8.10 11.38
C PHE A 122 5.06 9.52 10.84
N ARG A 123 6.16 9.70 10.14
CA ARG A 123 6.24 10.73 9.10
C ARG A 123 5.41 10.23 7.92
N VAL A 124 4.37 10.98 7.56
CA VAL A 124 3.39 10.52 6.58
C VAL A 124 3.48 11.32 5.30
N ARG A 125 3.49 10.62 4.16
CA ARG A 125 3.50 11.20 2.82
C ARG A 125 2.46 10.54 1.93
N VAL A 126 2.08 11.22 0.86
CA VAL A 126 1.12 10.74 -0.14
C VAL A 126 1.79 10.72 -1.52
N LEU A 127 1.79 9.55 -2.14
CA LEU A 127 2.20 9.37 -3.52
C LEU A 127 0.99 9.63 -4.43
N SER A 128 1.13 10.59 -5.34
CA SER A 128 0.15 10.92 -6.38
C SER A 128 0.71 10.56 -7.75
N LEU A 129 0.48 9.35 -8.22
CA LEU A 129 0.98 8.92 -9.54
C LEU A 129 0.31 9.66 -10.69
N SER A 130 -0.94 10.08 -10.54
CA SER A 130 -1.66 10.89 -11.52
C SER A 130 -1.04 12.27 -11.76
N GLU A 131 -0.17 12.76 -10.89
CA GLU A 131 0.59 14.00 -11.11
C GLU A 131 1.82 13.75 -11.99
N ALA A 132 2.37 12.53 -11.97
CA ALA A 132 3.46 12.13 -12.86
C ALA A 132 2.95 11.69 -14.25
N ASP A 133 1.80 11.00 -14.29
CA ASP A 133 1.09 10.59 -15.51
C ASP A 133 -0.43 10.57 -15.24
N ALA A 134 -1.16 11.55 -15.82
CA ALA A 134 -2.61 11.74 -15.60
C ALA A 134 -3.48 10.53 -16.01
N GLY A 135 -2.94 9.59 -16.79
CA GLY A 135 -3.63 8.37 -17.21
C GLY A 135 -3.42 7.18 -16.28
N VAL A 136 -2.60 7.32 -15.24
CA VAL A 136 -2.23 6.22 -14.35
C VAL A 136 -3.07 6.26 -13.06
N LYS A 137 -3.58 5.09 -12.66
CA LYS A 137 -4.43 4.94 -11.48
C LYS A 137 -3.71 4.30 -10.29
N ASP A 138 -2.84 3.34 -10.55
CA ASP A 138 -2.19 2.50 -9.55
C ASP A 138 -0.72 2.22 -9.90
N PRO A 139 0.09 1.71 -8.94
CA PRO A 139 1.49 1.39 -9.17
C PRO A 139 1.76 0.31 -10.22
N ASP A 140 0.88 -0.69 -10.37
CA ASP A 140 1.03 -1.75 -11.38
C ASP A 140 0.90 -1.14 -12.79
N GLU A 141 -0.09 -0.25 -13.00
CA GLU A 141 -0.26 0.47 -14.27
C GLU A 141 0.92 1.41 -14.56
N PHE A 142 1.42 2.11 -13.54
CA PHE A 142 2.59 2.98 -13.67
C PHE A 142 3.82 2.20 -14.15
N LEU A 143 4.12 1.07 -13.53
CA LEU A 143 5.27 0.24 -13.87
C LEU A 143 5.17 -0.47 -15.22
N ARG A 144 4.00 -0.52 -15.84
CA ARG A 144 3.83 -0.98 -17.23
C ARG A 144 4.24 0.07 -18.26
N ARG A 145 4.22 1.36 -17.89
CA ARG A 145 4.49 2.49 -18.78
C ARG A 145 5.83 3.16 -18.50
N HIS A 146 6.29 3.09 -17.27
CA HIS A 146 7.45 3.80 -16.74
C HIS A 146 8.42 2.84 -16.05
N SER A 147 9.64 3.33 -15.84
CA SER A 147 10.68 2.56 -15.13
C SER A 147 10.48 2.58 -13.61
N ALA A 148 11.13 1.63 -12.92
CA ALA A 148 11.21 1.65 -11.45
C ALA A 148 11.89 2.92 -10.92
N GLU A 149 12.87 3.46 -11.67
CA GLU A 149 13.56 4.70 -11.33
C GLU A 149 12.61 5.91 -11.37
N ASP A 150 11.72 5.98 -12.36
CA ASP A 150 10.72 7.05 -12.45
C ASP A 150 9.70 6.96 -11.31
N LEU A 151 9.32 5.73 -10.93
CA LEU A 151 8.47 5.54 -9.75
C LEU A 151 9.17 5.98 -8.46
N LEU A 152 10.45 5.69 -8.28
CA LEU A 152 11.21 6.16 -7.12
C LEU A 152 11.30 7.70 -7.09
N LYS A 153 11.48 8.37 -8.23
CA LYS A 153 11.42 9.83 -8.34
C LYS A 153 10.06 10.36 -7.89
N ALA A 154 8.96 9.73 -8.33
CA ALA A 154 7.61 10.10 -7.91
C ALA A 154 7.41 9.89 -6.40
N VAL A 155 7.93 8.80 -5.85
CA VAL A 155 7.92 8.54 -4.41
C VAL A 155 8.70 9.60 -3.63
N ASP A 156 9.87 10.00 -4.11
CA ASP A 156 10.69 11.04 -3.48
C ASP A 156 10.04 12.43 -3.58
N ALA A 157 9.24 12.67 -4.62
CA ALA A 157 8.42 13.88 -4.80
C ALA A 157 7.07 13.82 -4.05
N SER A 158 6.73 12.73 -3.36
CA SER A 158 5.46 12.58 -2.66
C SER A 158 5.22 13.71 -1.64
N LYS A 159 3.97 14.13 -1.48
CA LYS A 159 3.57 15.26 -0.63
C LYS A 159 3.52 14.89 0.84
N SER A 160 3.88 15.82 1.71
CA SER A 160 3.62 15.68 3.14
C SER A 160 2.11 15.68 3.42
N LEU A 161 1.73 15.19 4.61
CA LEU A 161 0.34 15.24 5.10
C LEU A 161 -0.27 16.64 5.01
N ILE A 162 0.50 17.67 5.36
CA ILE A 162 0.02 19.06 5.38
C ILE A 162 -0.22 19.55 3.95
N GLU A 163 0.76 19.38 3.05
CA GLU A 163 0.65 19.78 1.64
C GLU A 163 -0.54 19.09 0.97
N TYR A 164 -0.73 17.80 1.20
CA TYR A 164 -1.85 17.05 0.64
C TYR A 164 -3.20 17.57 1.14
N LYS A 165 -3.34 17.84 2.45
CA LYS A 165 -4.59 18.38 3.03
C LYS A 165 -4.88 19.80 2.51
N ILE A 166 -3.89 20.67 2.39
CA ILE A 166 -4.07 22.02 1.84
C ILE A 166 -4.60 21.95 0.39
N GLN A 167 -3.99 21.13 -0.44
CA GLN A 167 -4.41 20.96 -1.84
C GLN A 167 -5.86 20.48 -2.00
N LYS A 168 -6.40 19.74 -1.01
CA LYS A 168 -7.79 19.24 -1.04
C LYS A 168 -8.82 20.24 -0.56
N ILE A 169 -8.40 21.33 0.08
CA ILE A 169 -9.28 22.40 0.59
C ILE A 169 -9.31 23.59 -0.38
N SER A 170 -8.30 23.72 -1.24
CA SER A 170 -8.23 24.75 -2.30
C SER A 170 -9.01 24.33 -3.55
#